data_3cee27c1dfb8759c1a22ce7e848ece77
#
_entry.id   3cee27c1dfb8759c1a22ce7e848ece77
#
_cell.length_a   1.000
_cell.length_b   1.000
_cell.length_c   1.000
_cell.angle_alpha   90.00
_cell.angle_beta   90.00
_cell.angle_gamma   90.00
#
_symmetry.space_group_name_H-M   'P 1'
#
loop_
_entity.id
_entity.type
_entity.pdbx_description
1 polymer ?
#
loop_
_entity_poly.entity_id
_entity_poly.type
_entity_poly.pdbx_seq_one_letter_code
_entity_poly.pdbx_strand_id
1 'polypeptide(L)'
;MLSKLIISANGPDRKGIVSEISSILDEHNANIETSKMIRLEKEFAMLILIDIQIDKTKILEDALNKIDDLFFNLIETKSNQNILYKN
;
A
#
# COMPACT_ATOMS: atom_id res chain seq x y z
N MET A 1 -9.87 5.56 -15.20
CA MET A 1 -10.78 5.32 -14.07
C MET A 1 -9.99 5.00 -12.82
N LEU A 2 -10.31 5.66 -11.74
CA LEU A 2 -9.58 5.47 -10.51
C LEU A 2 -10.12 4.29 -9.73
N SER A 3 -9.23 3.66 -9.03
CA SER A 3 -9.55 2.56 -8.14
C SER A 3 -8.93 2.85 -6.78
N LYS A 4 -9.57 2.40 -5.72
CA LYS A 4 -9.00 2.53 -4.39
C LYS A 4 -8.41 1.21 -3.98
N LEU A 5 -7.19 1.25 -3.52
CA LEU A 5 -6.50 0.06 -3.06
C LEU A 5 -6.01 0.24 -1.64
N ILE A 6 -6.04 -0.83 -0.88
CA ILE A 6 -5.35 -0.87 0.39
C ILE A 6 -4.13 -1.74 0.19
N ILE A 7 -2.96 -1.18 0.43
CA ILE A 7 -1.71 -1.92 0.34
C ILE A 7 -1.27 -2.23 1.74
N SER A 8 -1.05 -3.51 2.03
CA SER A 8 -0.42 -3.87 3.29
C SER A 8 0.99 -4.31 3.00
N ALA A 9 1.91 -3.83 3.83
CA ALA A 9 3.32 -4.14 3.69
C ALA A 9 3.85 -4.55 5.04
N ASN A 10 4.67 -5.58 5.09
CA ASN A 10 5.28 -5.95 6.35
C ASN A 10 6.62 -6.62 6.09
N GLY A 11 7.49 -6.51 7.07
CA GLY A 11 8.81 -7.08 6.98
C GLY A 11 9.73 -6.50 8.01
N PRO A 12 11.04 -6.74 7.87
CA PRO A 12 12.00 -6.20 8.83
C PRO A 12 12.03 -4.68 8.77
N ASP A 13 12.15 -4.06 9.94
CA ASP A 13 12.23 -2.63 10.01
C ASP A 13 13.66 -2.22 9.69
N ARG A 14 13.84 -1.42 8.66
CA ARG A 14 15.15 -0.93 8.28
C ARG A 14 15.08 0.50 7.83
N LYS A 15 16.23 1.15 7.83
CA LYS A 15 16.28 2.53 7.45
C LYS A 15 15.88 2.71 6.00
N GLY A 16 15.13 3.73 5.72
CA GLY A 16 14.76 4.08 4.36
C GLY A 16 13.60 3.31 3.76
N ILE A 17 12.98 2.40 4.54
CA ILE A 17 11.97 1.55 3.97
C ILE A 17 10.72 2.33 3.56
N VAL A 18 10.30 3.30 4.37
CA VAL A 18 9.13 4.08 4.04
C VAL A 18 9.40 4.96 2.83
N SER A 19 10.60 5.52 2.73
CA SER A 19 10.97 6.31 1.56
C SER A 19 10.97 5.49 0.29
N GLU A 20 11.42 4.26 0.38
CA GLU A 20 11.47 3.38 -0.78
C GLU A 20 10.05 3.09 -1.28
N ILE A 21 9.15 2.76 -0.36
CA ILE A 21 7.77 2.50 -0.73
C ILE A 21 7.13 3.76 -1.30
N SER A 22 7.34 4.90 -0.65
CA SER A 22 6.73 6.16 -1.10
C SER A 22 7.22 6.55 -2.48
N SER A 23 8.49 6.32 -2.78
CA SER A 23 9.03 6.64 -4.10
C SER A 23 8.36 5.82 -5.18
N ILE A 24 8.13 4.54 -4.92
CA ILE A 24 7.48 3.68 -5.90
C ILE A 24 6.04 4.15 -6.13
N LEU A 25 5.32 4.49 -5.06
CA LEU A 25 3.96 4.99 -5.21
C LEU A 25 3.95 6.27 -6.02
N ASP A 26 4.89 7.16 -5.75
CA ASP A 26 4.95 8.42 -6.45
C ASP A 26 5.26 8.24 -7.93
N GLU A 27 6.16 7.32 -8.24
CA GLU A 27 6.52 7.05 -9.63
C GLU A 27 5.34 6.52 -10.43
N HIS A 28 4.39 5.89 -9.78
CA HIS A 28 3.24 5.31 -10.46
C HIS A 28 2.00 6.18 -10.31
N ASN A 29 2.18 7.41 -9.85
CA ASN A 29 1.09 8.37 -9.71
C ASN A 29 -0.02 7.87 -8.80
N ALA A 30 0.34 7.11 -7.79
CA ALA A 30 -0.62 6.67 -6.79
C ALA A 30 -0.79 7.81 -5.80
N ASN A 31 -2.02 8.16 -5.50
CA ASN A 31 -2.31 9.23 -4.57
C ASN A 31 -2.60 8.62 -3.20
N ILE A 32 -1.78 8.94 -2.21
CA ILE A 32 -1.96 8.39 -0.88
C ILE A 32 -3.00 9.19 -0.14
N GLU A 33 -4.08 8.54 0.29
CA GLU A 33 -5.10 9.20 1.09
C GLU A 33 -4.76 9.13 2.56
N THR A 34 -4.32 8.00 3.04
CA THR A 34 -3.95 7.86 4.43
C THR A 34 -3.07 6.64 4.58
N SER A 35 -2.31 6.59 5.65
CA SER A 35 -1.49 5.43 5.93
C SER A 35 -1.35 5.27 7.44
N LYS A 36 -1.14 4.04 7.86
CA LYS A 36 -0.90 3.69 9.25
C LYS A 36 0.28 2.77 9.31
N MET A 37 1.12 2.94 10.29
CA MET A 37 2.31 2.11 10.41
C MET A 37 2.56 1.81 11.86
N ILE A 38 3.01 0.60 12.16
CA ILE A 38 3.43 0.24 13.49
C ILE A 38 4.74 -0.51 13.43
N ARG A 39 5.49 -0.43 14.49
CA ARG A 39 6.73 -1.17 14.64
C ARG A 39 6.66 -1.95 15.93
N LEU A 40 6.99 -3.24 15.83
CA LEU A 40 7.08 -4.11 17.00
C LEU A 40 8.38 -4.86 16.91
N GLU A 41 9.21 -4.74 17.91
CA GLU A 41 10.51 -5.35 17.91
C GLU A 41 11.28 -4.93 16.66
N LYS A 42 11.68 -5.86 15.86
CA LYS A 42 12.43 -5.56 14.64
C LYS A 42 11.57 -5.66 13.38
N GLU A 43 10.27 -5.72 13.56
CA GLU A 43 9.36 -5.83 12.42
C GLU A 43 8.53 -4.59 12.28
N PHE A 44 8.06 -4.34 11.05
CA PHE A 44 7.13 -3.26 10.85
C PHE A 44 5.98 -3.74 9.98
N ALA A 45 4.86 -3.06 10.11
CA ALA A 45 3.70 -3.30 9.25
C ALA A 45 3.08 -1.96 8.90
N MET A 46 2.55 -1.88 7.68
CA MET A 46 2.03 -0.62 7.19
C MET A 46 0.80 -0.89 6.34
N LEU A 47 -0.21 -0.05 6.47
CA LEU A 47 -1.38 -0.06 5.60
C LEU A 47 -1.44 1.29 4.92
N ILE A 48 -1.65 1.28 3.61
CA ILE A 48 -1.70 2.50 2.83
C ILE A 48 -2.93 2.46 1.95
N LEU A 49 -3.76 3.48 2.06
CA LEU A 49 -4.92 3.63 1.20
C LEU A 49 -4.57 4.59 0.08
N ILE A 50 -4.70 4.13 -1.15
CA ILE A 50 -4.33 4.95 -2.30
C ILE A 50 -5.44 4.98 -3.33
N ASP A 51 -5.38 6.02 -4.18
CA ASP A 51 -6.15 6.07 -5.41
C ASP A 51 -5.17 5.91 -6.56
N ILE A 52 -5.50 5.09 -7.54
CA ILE A 52 -4.62 4.88 -8.68
C ILE A 52 -5.48 4.52 -9.89
N GLN A 53 -5.01 4.84 -11.08
CA GLN A 53 -5.69 4.41 -12.29
C GLN A 53 -5.72 2.89 -12.32
N ILE A 54 -6.89 2.33 -12.62
CA ILE A 54 -7.08 0.90 -12.48
C ILE A 54 -6.13 0.10 -13.36
N ASP A 55 -5.75 0.64 -14.51
CA ASP A 55 -4.86 -0.08 -15.41
C ASP A 55 -3.41 -0.05 -14.96
N LYS A 56 -3.09 0.68 -13.89
CA LYS A 56 -1.73 0.70 -13.37
C LYS A 56 -1.55 -0.18 -12.15
N THR A 57 -2.59 -0.84 -11.71
CA THR A 57 -2.52 -1.64 -10.50
C THR A 57 -1.49 -2.76 -10.60
N LYS A 58 -1.47 -3.45 -11.72
CA LYS A 58 -0.55 -4.58 -11.87
C LYS A 58 0.90 -4.10 -11.94
N ILE A 59 1.14 -3.00 -12.62
CA ILE A 59 2.49 -2.45 -12.73
C ILE A 59 2.97 -2.02 -11.36
N LEU A 60 2.09 -1.41 -10.57
CA LEU A 60 2.46 -1.01 -9.22
C LEU A 60 2.78 -2.22 -8.36
N GLU A 61 1.95 -3.25 -8.44
CA GLU A 61 2.17 -4.46 -7.66
C GLU A 61 3.52 -5.08 -8.01
N ASP A 62 3.84 -5.14 -9.28
CA ASP A 62 5.11 -5.72 -9.71
C ASP A 62 6.28 -4.88 -9.19
N ALA A 63 6.13 -3.57 -9.21
CA ALA A 63 7.21 -2.70 -8.73
C ALA A 63 7.43 -2.86 -7.23
N LEU A 64 6.35 -2.95 -6.45
CA LEU A 64 6.48 -3.14 -5.02
C LEU A 64 7.11 -4.48 -4.70
N ASN A 65 6.75 -5.51 -5.45
CA ASN A 65 7.27 -6.84 -5.18
C ASN A 65 8.74 -7.00 -5.52
N LYS A 66 9.36 -5.98 -6.11
CA LYS A 66 10.80 -6.03 -6.31
C LYS A 66 11.57 -5.70 -5.04
N ILE A 67 10.89 -5.25 -4.00
CA ILE A 67 11.55 -5.04 -2.71
C ILE A 67 11.60 -6.40 -2.03
N ASP A 68 12.77 -7.00 -2.00
CA ASP A 68 12.92 -8.40 -1.63
C ASP A 68 12.55 -8.72 -0.20
N ASP A 69 12.79 -7.83 0.71
CA ASP A 69 12.60 -8.14 2.13
C ASP A 69 11.23 -7.76 2.66
N LEU A 70 10.31 -7.37 1.78
CA LEU A 70 8.97 -7.01 2.21
C LEU A 70 7.93 -7.90 1.55
N PHE A 71 6.85 -8.11 2.27
CA PHE A 71 5.68 -8.77 1.71
C PHE A 71 4.61 -7.73 1.50
N PHE A 72 3.98 -7.76 0.33
CA PHE A 72 2.93 -6.82 -0.02
C PHE A 72 1.66 -7.57 -0.35
N ASN A 73 0.54 -6.98 0.03
CA ASN A 73 -0.76 -7.49 -0.36
C ASN A 73 -1.61 -6.29 -0.77
N LEU A 74 -2.19 -6.35 -1.97
CA LEU A 74 -2.98 -5.26 -2.50
C LEU A 74 -4.42 -5.72 -2.60
N ILE A 75 -5.32 -4.96 -2.01
CA ILE A 75 -6.72 -5.30 -1.98
C ILE A 75 -7.49 -4.13 -2.53
N GLU A 76 -8.31 -4.39 -3.53
CA GLU A 76 -9.18 -3.34 -4.05
C GLU A 76 -10.33 -3.15 -3.10
N THR A 77 -10.65 -1.92 -2.77
CA THR A 77 -11.74 -1.65 -1.86
C THR A 77 -12.80 -0.85 -2.59
N LYS A 78 -14.04 -1.01 -2.18
CA LYS A 78 -15.15 -0.31 -2.79
C LYS A 78 -15.59 0.78 -1.86
N SER A 79 -15.68 1.97 -2.39
CA SER A 79 -15.87 3.14 -1.56
C SER A 79 -17.20 3.16 -0.85
N ASN A 80 -18.21 2.47 -1.34
CA ASN A 80 -19.49 2.54 -0.70
C ASN A 80 -19.78 1.35 0.18
N GLN A 81 -18.78 0.61 0.55
CA GLN A 81 -19.02 -0.55 1.37
C GLN A 81 -19.13 -0.25 2.84
N ASN A 82 -18.82 0.94 3.21
CA ASN A 82 -18.79 1.22 4.62
C ASN A 82 -20.11 1.06 5.29
N ILE A 83 -21.17 1.08 4.54
CA ILE A 83 -22.46 0.93 5.18
C ILE A 83 -22.62 -0.42 5.79
N LEU A 84 -21.81 -1.35 5.43
CA LEU A 84 -22.02 -2.68 5.96
C LEU A 84 -21.44 -2.87 7.33
N TYR A 85 -20.76 -1.89 7.82
CA TYR A 85 -20.15 -2.10 9.06
C TYR A 85 -20.98 -1.77 10.21
N LYS A 86 -22.18 -1.38 10.03
CA LYS A 86 -22.87 -1.16 11.10
C LYS A 86 -23.19 -2.30 11.65
N ASN A 87 -23.22 -3.03 11.82
CA ASN A 87 -23.53 -4.16 12.47
C ASN A 87 -23.41 -4.09 13.76
#